data_2f6638a884b1bc04178b54d92fa660ee
#
_entry.id   2f6638a884b1bc04178b54d92fa660ee
#
_cell.length_a   1.000
_cell.length_b   1.000
_cell.length_c   1.000
_cell.angle_alpha   90.00
_cell.angle_beta   90.00
_cell.angle_gamma   90.00
#
_symmetry.space_group_name_H-M   'P 1'
#
loop_
_entity.id
_entity.type
_entity.pdbx_description
1 polymer ?
#
loop_
_entity_poly.entity_id
_entity_poly.type
_entity_poly.pdbx_seq_one_letter_code
_entity_poly.pdbx_strand_id
1 'polypeptide(L)'
;MISFKQYLEEASGLDLDLEKMYMTFNSIYFGDELPKDIPISWYKSKRLAGEIAIAVRGRGPSREVAYVAHLKISNVLERDKKSIVAIMLHEMIHVYVAAVLRSTESHGPEFEKKRKEISTKSGIDIPKTDAMDSLGLSSALKEKKKNHLVVLYVDKQNGAYVKLYAESSKNQKKEIIDYFDYNQKYIVKKYKIVMIGVAPTALHHMMSVKRKFDRFGGVGGGFAIQPEDFKELTSHWKSNKSDVIKVIAGK
;
A
#
# COMPACT_ATOMS: atom_id res chain seq x y z
N MET A 1 6.44 13.17 -35.99
CA MET A 1 6.18 13.25 -34.54
C MET A 1 5.18 12.16 -34.20
N ILE A 2 5.58 11.15 -33.41
CA ILE A 2 4.70 10.02 -33.04
C ILE A 2 3.62 10.57 -32.11
N SER A 3 2.34 10.24 -32.39
CA SER A 3 1.24 10.61 -31.48
C SER A 3 1.33 9.76 -30.20
N PHE A 4 0.80 10.27 -29.10
CA PHE A 4 0.73 9.52 -27.83
C PHE A 4 0.03 8.15 -28.01
N LYS A 5 -1.04 8.11 -28.79
CA LYS A 5 -1.77 6.87 -29.12
C LYS A 5 -0.85 5.87 -29.84
N GLN A 6 -0.10 6.34 -30.81
CA GLN A 6 0.88 5.54 -31.55
C GLN A 6 2.00 5.03 -30.64
N TYR A 7 2.51 5.85 -29.72
CA TYR A 7 3.49 5.41 -28.71
C TYR A 7 2.93 4.30 -27.80
N LEU A 8 1.67 4.38 -27.39
CA LEU A 8 1.03 3.33 -26.60
C LEU A 8 0.83 2.04 -27.38
N GLU A 9 0.59 2.10 -28.67
CA GLU A 9 0.39 0.93 -29.54
C GLU A 9 1.72 0.25 -29.88
N GLU A 10 2.77 1.01 -30.18
CA GLU A 10 4.09 0.49 -30.58
C GLU A 10 4.88 -0.13 -29.42
N ALA A 11 4.72 0.35 -28.20
CA ALA A 11 5.37 -0.22 -27.02
C ALA A 11 4.63 -1.47 -26.51
N SER A 12 4.44 -2.47 -27.36
CA SER A 12 3.91 -3.78 -26.97
C SER A 12 4.98 -4.56 -26.22
N GLY A 13 4.83 -4.75 -24.89
CA GLY A 13 5.69 -5.63 -24.11
C GLY A 13 6.35 -4.97 -22.90
N LEU A 14 7.02 -5.80 -22.15
CA LEU A 14 7.59 -5.60 -20.83
C LEU A 14 8.80 -4.64 -20.75
N ASP A 15 9.29 -4.16 -21.90
CA ASP A 15 10.44 -3.26 -22.00
C ASP A 15 10.01 -1.82 -22.30
N LEU A 16 9.37 -1.20 -21.30
CA LEU A 16 9.18 0.25 -21.35
C LEU A 16 10.52 0.91 -21.05
N ASP A 17 11.09 1.50 -22.09
CA ASP A 17 12.24 2.38 -21.98
C ASP A 17 11.79 3.70 -21.35
N LEU A 18 12.12 3.88 -20.06
CA LEU A 18 11.73 5.06 -19.29
C LEU A 18 12.37 6.33 -19.84
N GLU A 19 13.60 6.27 -20.34
CA GLU A 19 14.30 7.44 -20.90
C GLU A 19 13.63 7.88 -22.19
N LYS A 20 13.35 6.94 -23.09
CA LYS A 20 12.61 7.22 -24.32
C LYS A 20 11.23 7.79 -24.03
N MET A 21 10.53 7.25 -23.02
CA MET A 21 9.22 7.74 -22.56
C MET A 21 9.33 9.18 -22.07
N TYR A 22 10.29 9.48 -21.21
CA TYR A 22 10.54 10.80 -20.68
C TYR A 22 10.82 11.81 -21.80
N MET A 23 11.73 11.50 -22.71
CA MET A 23 12.08 12.39 -23.83
C MET A 23 10.87 12.65 -24.74
N THR A 24 10.09 11.60 -25.05
CA THR A 24 8.88 11.72 -25.86
C THR A 24 7.83 12.64 -25.19
N PHE A 25 7.60 12.44 -23.89
CA PHE A 25 6.61 13.23 -23.16
C PHE A 25 7.11 14.65 -22.89
N ASN A 26 8.41 14.85 -22.70
CA ASN A 26 9.00 16.18 -22.59
C ASN A 26 8.69 17.00 -23.85
N SER A 27 8.89 16.44 -25.02
CA SER A 27 8.56 17.12 -26.27
C SER A 27 7.03 17.37 -26.44
N ILE A 28 6.18 16.38 -26.13
CA ILE A 28 4.72 16.48 -26.38
C ILE A 28 4.02 17.39 -25.38
N TYR A 29 4.38 17.33 -24.10
CA TYR A 29 3.61 17.96 -23.02
C TYR A 29 4.33 19.11 -22.32
N PHE A 30 5.65 19.19 -22.44
CA PHE A 30 6.46 20.20 -21.75
C PHE A 30 7.29 21.08 -22.69
N GLY A 31 7.12 20.93 -24.03
CA GLY A 31 7.80 21.76 -24.99
C GLY A 31 9.32 21.69 -24.95
N ASP A 32 9.87 20.52 -24.56
CA ASP A 32 11.31 20.28 -24.35
C ASP A 32 11.95 21.12 -23.24
N GLU A 33 11.15 21.68 -22.33
CA GLU A 33 11.64 22.56 -21.23
C GLU A 33 12.25 21.78 -20.06
N LEU A 34 11.95 20.47 -19.93
CA LEU A 34 12.52 19.67 -18.83
C LEU A 34 13.98 19.31 -19.10
N PRO A 35 14.83 19.24 -18.04
CA PRO A 35 16.22 18.80 -18.16
C PRO A 35 16.31 17.42 -18.83
N LYS A 36 17.26 17.26 -19.77
CA LYS A 36 17.41 16.03 -20.56
C LYS A 36 18.42 15.04 -19.97
N ASP A 37 19.17 15.48 -18.97
CA ASP A 37 20.29 14.75 -18.34
C ASP A 37 19.95 14.16 -16.96
N ILE A 38 18.66 14.07 -16.63
CA ILE A 38 18.23 13.49 -15.35
C ILE A 38 18.38 11.96 -15.42
N PRO A 39 19.06 11.33 -14.45
CA PRO A 39 19.04 9.88 -14.32
C PRO A 39 17.63 9.35 -14.10
N ILE A 40 17.17 8.44 -14.99
CA ILE A 40 15.84 7.85 -14.91
C ILE A 40 16.00 6.35 -14.74
N SER A 41 15.29 5.74 -13.78
CA SER A 41 15.45 4.31 -13.50
C SER A 41 14.24 3.67 -12.87
N TRP A 42 14.17 2.35 -13.02
CA TRP A 42 13.26 1.53 -12.21
C TRP A 42 13.79 1.38 -10.79
N TYR A 43 12.87 1.35 -9.81
CA TYR A 43 13.23 1.02 -8.43
C TYR A 43 12.18 0.13 -7.78
N LYS A 44 12.51 -0.43 -6.61
CA LYS A 44 11.63 -1.33 -5.87
C LYS A 44 10.99 -0.58 -4.70
N SER A 45 9.76 -0.14 -4.86
CA SER A 45 9.00 0.49 -3.78
C SER A 45 7.60 -0.09 -3.70
N LYS A 46 7.15 -0.34 -2.47
CA LYS A 46 5.77 -0.76 -2.17
C LYS A 46 4.91 0.38 -1.63
N ARG A 47 5.49 1.58 -1.47
CA ARG A 47 4.83 2.74 -0.88
C ARG A 47 4.56 3.84 -1.88
N LEU A 48 5.52 4.10 -2.75
CA LEU A 48 5.48 5.15 -3.76
C LEU A 48 5.53 4.52 -5.14
N ALA A 49 4.70 5.02 -6.03
CA ALA A 49 4.63 4.58 -7.42
C ALA A 49 5.75 5.19 -8.25
N GLY A 50 6.09 6.43 -7.94
CA GLY A 50 7.23 7.16 -8.49
C GLY A 50 7.91 7.99 -7.42
N GLU A 51 9.03 8.58 -7.77
CA GLU A 51 9.83 9.44 -6.89
C GLU A 51 10.74 10.34 -7.71
N ILE A 52 10.77 11.63 -7.38
CA ILE A 52 11.87 12.50 -7.77
C ILE A 52 12.70 12.89 -6.56
N ALA A 53 13.99 13.06 -6.73
CA ALA A 53 14.83 13.72 -5.75
C ALA A 53 15.31 15.08 -6.28
N ILE A 54 15.14 16.09 -5.46
CA ILE A 54 15.62 17.44 -5.76
C ILE A 54 16.73 17.82 -4.78
N ALA A 55 17.82 18.38 -5.30
CA ALA A 55 18.83 19.04 -4.51
C ALA A 55 18.41 20.50 -4.29
N VAL A 56 18.54 20.97 -3.06
CA VAL A 56 18.18 22.34 -2.70
C VAL A 56 19.36 23.06 -2.09
N ARG A 57 19.44 24.38 -2.31
CA ARG A 57 20.38 25.28 -1.67
C ARG A 57 19.63 26.22 -0.73
N GLY A 58 20.33 26.76 0.27
CA GLY A 58 19.76 27.70 1.23
C GLY A 58 19.05 27.02 2.41
N ARG A 59 18.56 27.83 3.34
CA ARG A 59 17.83 27.41 4.55
C ARG A 59 16.59 28.27 4.75
N GLY A 60 15.54 27.68 5.31
CA GLY A 60 14.31 28.41 5.59
C GLY A 60 13.66 28.99 4.32
N PRO A 61 13.21 30.28 4.36
CA PRO A 61 12.56 30.94 3.23
C PRO A 61 13.43 31.15 2.00
N SER A 62 14.77 31.09 2.15
CA SER A 62 15.73 31.22 1.05
C SER A 62 16.07 29.87 0.39
N ARG A 63 15.25 28.88 0.56
CA ARG A 63 15.48 27.56 0.00
C ARG A 63 15.11 27.53 -1.47
N GLU A 64 16.07 27.21 -2.32
CA GLU A 64 15.91 27.16 -3.77
C GLU A 64 16.27 25.79 -4.33
N VAL A 65 15.57 25.37 -5.40
CA VAL A 65 15.93 24.15 -6.12
C VAL A 65 17.25 24.39 -6.87
N ALA A 66 18.25 23.55 -6.59
CA ALA A 66 19.52 23.59 -7.30
C ALA A 66 19.43 22.77 -8.60
N TYR A 67 19.00 21.51 -8.50
CA TYR A 67 18.78 20.60 -9.63
C TYR A 67 17.89 19.42 -9.24
N VAL A 68 17.37 18.70 -10.23
CA VAL A 68 16.70 17.40 -10.04
C VAL A 68 17.76 16.31 -10.12
N ALA A 69 17.92 15.55 -9.05
CA ALA A 69 18.98 14.55 -8.93
C ALA A 69 18.63 13.22 -9.63
N HIS A 70 17.35 12.80 -9.58
CA HIS A 70 16.86 11.62 -10.30
C HIS A 70 15.34 11.58 -10.37
N LEU A 71 14.84 10.76 -11.31
CA LEU A 71 13.44 10.32 -11.41
C LEU A 71 13.40 8.79 -11.37
N LYS A 72 12.55 8.22 -10.53
CA LYS A 72 12.41 6.77 -10.40
C LYS A 72 10.95 6.35 -10.49
N ILE A 73 10.70 5.21 -11.17
CA ILE A 73 9.38 4.61 -11.29
C ILE A 73 9.41 3.22 -10.64
N SER A 74 8.40 2.91 -9.83
CA SER A 74 8.36 1.62 -9.16
C SER A 74 8.05 0.49 -10.14
N ASN A 75 8.85 -0.58 -10.10
CA ASN A 75 8.63 -1.80 -10.86
C ASN A 75 7.79 -2.84 -10.11
N VAL A 76 7.28 -2.50 -8.93
CA VAL A 76 6.38 -3.36 -8.15
C VAL A 76 4.93 -3.20 -8.61
N LEU A 77 4.65 -2.20 -9.44
CA LEU A 77 3.36 -2.02 -10.08
C LEU A 77 3.06 -3.19 -11.01
N GLU A 78 1.82 -3.70 -10.99
CA GLU A 78 1.34 -4.48 -12.11
C GLU A 78 1.43 -3.63 -13.37
N ARG A 79 1.97 -4.22 -14.42
CA ARG A 79 2.41 -3.53 -15.62
C ARG A 79 1.24 -3.16 -16.55
N ASP A 80 0.23 -2.51 -15.99
CA ASP A 80 -0.66 -1.74 -16.83
C ASP A 80 0.10 -0.51 -17.34
N LYS A 81 0.40 -0.55 -18.62
CA LYS A 81 1.12 0.49 -19.34
C LYS A 81 0.54 1.87 -19.11
N LYS A 82 -0.80 1.98 -19.06
CA LYS A 82 -1.50 3.24 -18.82
C LYS A 82 -1.19 3.80 -17.43
N SER A 83 -1.14 2.96 -16.43
CA SER A 83 -0.76 3.35 -15.06
C SER A 83 0.70 3.81 -14.98
N ILE A 84 1.64 3.13 -15.65
CA ILE A 84 3.04 3.55 -15.69
C ILE A 84 3.19 4.91 -16.37
N VAL A 85 2.46 5.15 -17.47
CA VAL A 85 2.44 6.44 -18.14
C VAL A 85 1.87 7.53 -17.24
N ALA A 86 0.77 7.26 -16.54
CA ALA A 86 0.17 8.22 -15.61
C ALA A 86 1.14 8.62 -14.50
N ILE A 87 1.91 7.66 -13.97
CA ILE A 87 2.94 7.90 -12.96
C ILE A 87 4.11 8.69 -13.55
N MET A 88 4.60 8.30 -14.73
CA MET A 88 5.68 9.02 -15.39
C MET A 88 5.29 10.49 -15.58
N LEU A 89 4.09 10.78 -16.08
CA LEU A 89 3.61 12.14 -16.24
C LEU A 89 3.49 12.88 -14.89
N HIS A 90 3.05 12.20 -13.82
CA HIS A 90 3.01 12.77 -12.48
C HIS A 90 4.40 13.21 -12.01
N GLU A 91 5.39 12.33 -12.11
CA GLU A 91 6.77 12.64 -11.73
C GLU A 91 7.39 13.75 -12.62
N MET A 92 7.07 13.75 -13.92
CA MET A 92 7.52 14.79 -14.83
C MET A 92 6.91 16.16 -14.49
N ILE A 93 5.70 16.23 -13.96
CA ILE A 93 5.13 17.49 -13.45
C ILE A 93 5.92 17.98 -12.23
N HIS A 94 6.36 17.09 -11.33
CA HIS A 94 7.26 17.48 -10.25
C HIS A 94 8.61 18.02 -10.78
N VAL A 95 9.16 17.39 -11.82
CA VAL A 95 10.37 17.89 -12.49
C VAL A 95 10.11 19.30 -13.04
N TYR A 96 8.97 19.53 -13.68
CA TYR A 96 8.57 20.86 -14.20
C TYR A 96 8.52 21.91 -13.08
N VAL A 97 7.81 21.61 -12.00
CA VAL A 97 7.69 22.53 -10.85
C VAL A 97 9.06 22.82 -10.24
N ALA A 98 9.90 21.80 -10.10
CA ALA A 98 11.23 21.96 -9.50
C ALA A 98 12.24 22.64 -10.44
N ALA A 99 12.37 22.16 -11.67
CA ALA A 99 13.44 22.60 -12.57
C ALA A 99 13.10 23.87 -13.36
N VAL A 100 11.84 24.00 -13.81
CA VAL A 100 11.42 25.11 -14.64
C VAL A 100 10.90 26.26 -13.77
N LEU A 101 9.98 25.97 -12.83
CA LEU A 101 9.42 27.01 -11.96
C LEU A 101 10.28 27.32 -10.73
N ARG A 102 11.34 26.55 -10.49
CA ARG A 102 12.25 26.70 -9.34
C ARG A 102 11.53 26.62 -7.98
N SER A 103 10.41 25.96 -7.92
CA SER A 103 9.59 25.80 -6.71
C SER A 103 9.91 24.50 -5.97
N THR A 104 9.91 24.57 -4.64
CA THR A 104 10.03 23.40 -3.77
C THR A 104 8.67 22.85 -3.37
N GLU A 105 7.58 23.41 -3.91
CA GLU A 105 6.24 22.86 -3.68
C GLU A 105 6.11 21.44 -4.25
N SER A 106 5.43 20.59 -3.51
CA SER A 106 5.13 19.25 -3.99
C SER A 106 3.84 19.27 -4.84
N HIS A 107 2.68 19.14 -4.23
CA HIS A 107 1.38 19.08 -4.93
C HIS A 107 0.59 20.41 -4.81
N GLY A 108 1.30 21.54 -4.94
CA GLY A 108 0.72 22.89 -4.86
C GLY A 108 -0.09 23.32 -6.09
N PRO A 109 -0.51 24.60 -6.15
CA PRO A 109 -1.34 25.11 -7.23
C PRO A 109 -0.75 24.95 -8.63
N GLU A 110 0.56 25.15 -8.79
CA GLU A 110 1.25 25.02 -10.08
C GLU A 110 1.30 23.56 -10.56
N PHE A 111 1.55 22.62 -9.63
CA PHE A 111 1.46 21.20 -9.94
C PHE A 111 0.04 20.84 -10.43
N GLU A 112 -0.97 21.24 -9.69
CA GLU A 112 -2.37 20.91 -10.00
C GLU A 112 -2.84 21.53 -11.33
N LYS A 113 -2.40 22.75 -11.63
CA LYS A 113 -2.65 23.41 -12.91
C LYS A 113 -2.04 22.62 -14.07
N LYS A 114 -0.75 22.27 -13.98
CA LYS A 114 -0.05 21.49 -15.01
C LYS A 114 -0.62 20.08 -15.15
N ARG A 115 -0.97 19.45 -14.05
CA ARG A 115 -1.63 18.14 -14.03
C ARG A 115 -2.92 18.14 -14.82
N LYS A 116 -3.81 19.12 -14.59
CA LYS A 116 -5.08 19.26 -15.32
C LYS A 116 -4.87 19.52 -16.81
N GLU A 117 -3.93 20.39 -17.15
CA GLU A 117 -3.55 20.68 -18.54
C GLU A 117 -3.15 19.39 -19.26
N ILE A 118 -2.22 18.62 -18.69
CA ILE A 118 -1.71 17.40 -19.31
C ILE A 118 -2.78 16.31 -19.32
N SER A 119 -3.57 16.15 -18.25
CA SER A 119 -4.68 15.16 -18.22
C SER A 119 -5.69 15.44 -19.34
N THR A 120 -6.06 16.70 -19.56
CA THR A 120 -6.96 17.09 -20.64
C THR A 120 -6.36 16.80 -22.02
N LYS A 121 -5.09 17.16 -22.22
CA LYS A 121 -4.39 16.99 -23.50
C LYS A 121 -4.11 15.52 -23.84
N SER A 122 -3.81 14.70 -22.85
CA SER A 122 -3.45 13.29 -23.03
C SER A 122 -4.63 12.32 -22.96
N GLY A 123 -5.73 12.71 -22.34
CA GLY A 123 -6.85 11.83 -21.99
C GLY A 123 -6.50 10.83 -20.88
N ILE A 124 -5.38 11.05 -20.14
CA ILE A 124 -4.95 10.22 -19.04
C ILE A 124 -5.31 10.90 -17.73
N ASP A 125 -5.95 10.15 -16.84
CA ASP A 125 -6.16 10.61 -15.47
C ASP A 125 -4.83 10.48 -14.70
N ILE A 126 -4.15 11.62 -14.55
CA ILE A 126 -2.90 11.70 -13.80
C ILE A 126 -3.26 11.79 -12.31
N PRO A 127 -2.73 10.91 -11.44
CA PRO A 127 -3.06 10.91 -10.02
C PRO A 127 -2.63 12.22 -9.35
N LYS A 128 -3.34 12.59 -8.27
CA LYS A 128 -3.00 13.78 -7.46
C LYS A 128 -1.85 13.54 -6.51
N THR A 129 -1.57 12.30 -6.18
CA THR A 129 -0.53 11.88 -5.25
C THR A 129 0.21 10.67 -5.80
N ASP A 130 1.45 10.52 -5.43
CA ASP A 130 2.32 9.40 -5.75
C ASP A 130 2.10 8.17 -4.85
N ALA A 131 1.14 8.25 -3.93
CA ALA A 131 0.81 7.14 -3.05
C ALA A 131 0.22 5.96 -3.85
N MET A 132 0.79 4.78 -3.65
CA MET A 132 0.39 3.54 -4.30
C MET A 132 -1.12 3.25 -4.20
N ASP A 133 -1.75 3.61 -3.08
CA ASP A 133 -3.17 3.35 -2.84
C ASP A 133 -4.12 4.17 -3.74
N SER A 134 -3.65 5.32 -4.26
CA SER A 134 -4.45 6.20 -5.13
C SER A 134 -4.52 5.73 -6.58
N LEU A 135 -3.68 4.79 -6.98
CA LEU A 135 -3.48 4.37 -8.37
C LEU A 135 -4.24 3.11 -8.76
N GLY A 136 -5.14 2.64 -7.91
CA GLY A 136 -5.87 1.40 -8.21
C GLY A 136 -4.94 0.20 -8.36
N LEU A 137 -3.83 0.22 -7.64
CA LEU A 137 -2.78 -0.76 -7.73
C LEU A 137 -3.27 -2.16 -7.51
N SER A 138 -2.85 -2.90 -8.46
CA SER A 138 -2.95 -4.32 -8.68
C SER A 138 -3.64 -5.08 -7.55
N SER A 139 -4.76 -5.69 -7.89
CA SER A 139 -5.35 -6.82 -7.18
C SER A 139 -4.27 -7.82 -6.74
N ALA A 140 -3.19 -8.01 -7.50
CA ALA A 140 -2.08 -8.89 -7.12
C ALA A 140 -1.17 -8.35 -6.00
N LEU A 141 -1.01 -7.03 -5.84
CA LEU A 141 -0.39 -6.47 -4.63
C LEU A 141 -1.39 -6.36 -3.49
N LYS A 142 -2.66 -6.17 -3.79
CA LYS A 142 -3.76 -6.31 -2.82
C LYS A 142 -3.96 -7.78 -2.43
N GLU A 143 -3.67 -8.72 -3.33
CA GLU A 143 -3.85 -10.16 -3.16
C GLU A 143 -2.60 -10.96 -2.80
N LYS A 144 -1.51 -10.40 -2.38
CA LYS A 144 -0.77 -11.10 -1.32
C LYS A 144 -1.68 -10.99 -0.10
N LYS A 145 -2.67 -11.88 -0.08
CA LYS A 145 -3.50 -12.18 1.10
C LYS A 145 -2.52 -12.27 2.26
N LYS A 146 -2.33 -11.18 2.97
CA LYS A 146 -1.62 -11.23 4.24
C LYS A 146 -2.58 -11.96 5.16
N ASN A 147 -2.43 -13.26 5.23
CA ASN A 147 -3.12 -14.01 6.24
C ASN A 147 -2.61 -13.53 7.59
N HIS A 148 -3.51 -13.13 8.45
CA HIS A 148 -3.18 -12.78 9.83
C HIS A 148 -3.43 -13.98 10.72
N LEU A 149 -2.53 -14.21 11.65
CA LEU A 149 -2.83 -15.14 12.72
C LEU A 149 -3.82 -14.46 13.66
N VAL A 150 -4.98 -15.05 13.78
CA VAL A 150 -6.09 -14.54 14.58
C VAL A 150 -6.30 -15.48 15.77
N VAL A 151 -6.37 -14.90 16.95
CA VAL A 151 -6.80 -15.60 18.14
C VAL A 151 -8.18 -15.07 18.53
N LEU A 152 -9.19 -15.90 18.43
CA LEU A 152 -10.57 -15.63 18.82
C LEU A 152 -10.80 -16.16 20.24
N TYR A 153 -11.25 -15.30 21.11
CA TYR A 153 -11.66 -15.64 22.47
C TYR A 153 -13.17 -15.48 22.57
N VAL A 154 -13.84 -16.49 23.11
CA VAL A 154 -15.26 -16.39 23.52
C VAL A 154 -15.30 -16.55 25.03
N ASP A 155 -15.68 -15.50 25.73
CA ASP A 155 -15.79 -15.56 27.18
C ASP A 155 -17.04 -16.31 27.65
N LYS A 156 -17.16 -16.56 28.95
CA LYS A 156 -18.30 -17.29 29.52
C LYS A 156 -19.60 -16.47 29.53
N GLN A 157 -19.49 -15.15 29.30
CA GLN A 157 -20.63 -14.21 29.28
C GLN A 157 -21.08 -13.89 27.84
N ASN A 158 -20.63 -14.68 26.85
CA ASN A 158 -20.91 -14.55 25.42
C ASN A 158 -20.26 -13.34 24.73
N GLY A 159 -19.30 -12.69 25.33
CA GLY A 159 -18.44 -11.73 24.64
C GLY A 159 -17.47 -12.42 23.69
N ALA A 160 -17.29 -11.90 22.48
CA ALA A 160 -16.30 -12.37 21.54
C ALA A 160 -15.23 -11.31 21.31
N TYR A 161 -13.96 -11.72 21.38
CA TYR A 161 -12.80 -10.87 21.26
C TYR A 161 -11.80 -11.47 20.31
N VAL A 162 -11.15 -10.67 19.48
CA VAL A 162 -10.06 -11.12 18.61
C VAL A 162 -8.77 -10.41 18.95
N LYS A 163 -7.68 -11.13 18.84
CA LYS A 163 -6.34 -10.58 18.81
C LYS A 163 -5.69 -10.97 17.50
N LEU A 164 -5.11 -9.98 16.84
CA LEU A 164 -4.47 -10.14 15.55
C LEU A 164 -2.96 -10.08 15.73
N TYR A 165 -2.29 -10.99 15.08
CA TYR A 165 -0.85 -11.02 15.00
C TYR A 165 -0.44 -10.88 13.55
N ALA A 166 0.46 -9.94 13.26
CA ALA A 166 1.02 -9.82 11.93
C ALA A 166 1.73 -11.13 11.57
N GLU A 167 1.53 -11.61 10.34
CA GLU A 167 2.22 -12.80 9.84
C GLU A 167 3.71 -12.45 9.61
N SER A 168 4.49 -12.43 10.68
CA SER A 168 5.87 -11.97 10.58
C SER A 168 6.92 -13.08 10.55
N SER A 169 6.64 -14.26 11.07
CA SER A 169 7.57 -15.40 10.96
C SER A 169 6.97 -16.75 11.39
N LYS A 170 7.58 -17.84 10.91
CA LYS A 170 7.24 -19.20 11.38
C LYS A 170 7.44 -19.34 12.90
N ASN A 171 8.39 -18.58 13.46
CA ASN A 171 8.71 -18.61 14.91
C ASN A 171 7.55 -18.01 15.73
N GLN A 172 6.97 -16.89 15.31
CA GLN A 172 5.88 -16.24 16.05
C GLN A 172 4.64 -17.12 16.15
N LYS A 173 4.32 -17.87 15.08
CA LYS A 173 3.22 -18.84 15.10
C LYS A 173 3.46 -19.92 16.18
N LYS A 174 4.69 -20.44 16.24
CA LYS A 174 5.07 -21.45 17.23
C LYS A 174 5.01 -20.88 18.65
N GLU A 175 5.59 -19.72 18.89
CA GLU A 175 5.56 -19.07 20.20
C GLU A 175 4.14 -18.84 20.72
N ILE A 176 3.22 -18.44 19.85
CA ILE A 176 1.81 -18.25 20.22
C ILE A 176 1.16 -19.59 20.60
N ILE A 177 1.40 -20.64 19.82
CA ILE A 177 0.86 -21.98 20.11
C ILE A 177 1.41 -22.48 21.42
N ASP A 178 2.72 -22.41 21.61
CA ASP A 178 3.41 -22.86 22.84
C ASP A 178 2.89 -22.09 24.08
N TYR A 179 2.66 -20.78 23.95
CA TYR A 179 2.07 -19.98 25.00
C TYR A 179 0.67 -20.47 25.38
N PHE A 180 -0.19 -20.77 24.40
CA PHE A 180 -1.54 -21.27 24.66
C PHE A 180 -1.53 -22.69 25.23
N ASP A 181 -0.56 -23.53 24.86
CA ASP A 181 -0.40 -24.86 25.41
C ASP A 181 0.04 -24.81 26.87
N TYR A 182 1.01 -23.97 27.17
CA TYR A 182 1.49 -23.78 28.54
C TYR A 182 0.40 -23.24 29.47
N ASN A 183 -0.41 -22.32 29.00
CA ASN A 183 -1.45 -21.66 29.79
C ASN A 183 -2.84 -22.30 29.68
N GLN A 184 -2.98 -23.47 29.07
CA GLN A 184 -4.28 -24.07 28.77
C GLN A 184 -5.21 -24.18 29.99
N LYS A 185 -4.68 -24.63 31.13
CA LYS A 185 -5.46 -24.75 32.39
C LYS A 185 -6.07 -23.42 32.86
N TYR A 186 -5.38 -22.33 32.59
CA TYR A 186 -5.83 -20.98 32.96
C TYR A 186 -6.87 -20.46 31.97
N ILE A 187 -6.62 -20.71 30.69
CA ILE A 187 -7.44 -20.27 29.57
C ILE A 187 -8.85 -20.87 29.64
N VAL A 188 -8.96 -22.16 29.88
CA VAL A 188 -10.26 -22.87 29.99
C VAL A 188 -11.10 -22.44 31.20
N LYS A 189 -10.50 -21.87 32.23
CA LYS A 189 -11.23 -21.28 33.36
C LYS A 189 -11.90 -19.96 32.98
N LYS A 190 -11.26 -19.18 32.10
CA LYS A 190 -11.67 -17.83 31.77
C LYS A 190 -12.54 -17.76 30.51
N TYR A 191 -12.22 -18.57 29.52
CA TYR A 191 -12.88 -18.53 28.22
C TYR A 191 -13.66 -19.81 27.96
N LYS A 192 -14.81 -19.66 27.30
CA LYS A 192 -15.64 -20.80 26.83
C LYS A 192 -14.95 -21.51 25.66
N ILE A 193 -14.41 -20.73 24.72
CA ILE A 193 -13.68 -21.20 23.54
C ILE A 193 -12.54 -20.25 23.25
N VAL A 194 -11.39 -20.79 22.89
CA VAL A 194 -10.31 -20.05 22.23
C VAL A 194 -9.98 -20.77 20.94
N MET A 195 -10.03 -20.06 19.83
CA MET A 195 -9.67 -20.57 18.50
C MET A 195 -8.47 -19.80 17.98
N ILE A 196 -7.49 -20.52 17.48
CA ILE A 196 -6.33 -19.94 16.79
C ILE A 196 -6.42 -20.37 15.35
N GLY A 197 -6.42 -19.41 14.45
CA GLY A 197 -6.53 -19.69 13.02
C GLY A 197 -5.93 -18.58 12.18
N VAL A 198 -5.97 -18.78 10.89
CA VAL A 198 -5.53 -17.82 9.89
C VAL A 198 -6.76 -17.16 9.26
N ALA A 199 -6.74 -15.86 9.12
CA ALA A 199 -7.81 -15.13 8.44
C ALA A 199 -7.23 -14.26 7.32
N PRO A 200 -7.88 -14.22 6.14
CA PRO A 200 -7.47 -13.39 5.03
C PRO A 200 -7.65 -11.90 5.35
N THR A 201 -6.86 -11.07 4.70
CA THR A 201 -6.91 -9.60 4.84
C THR A 201 -8.29 -9.01 4.52
N ALA A 202 -9.10 -9.68 3.72
CA ALA A 202 -10.47 -9.24 3.41
C ALA A 202 -11.36 -9.09 4.67
N LEU A 203 -11.03 -9.79 5.75
CA LEU A 203 -11.70 -9.63 7.06
C LEU A 203 -11.12 -8.48 7.90
N HIS A 204 -10.31 -7.63 7.31
CA HIS A 204 -9.65 -6.49 7.98
C HIS A 204 -10.60 -5.38 8.46
N HIS A 205 -11.80 -5.28 7.89
CA HIS A 205 -12.81 -4.34 8.38
C HIS A 205 -13.19 -4.60 9.84
N MET A 206 -13.08 -5.85 10.32
CA MET A 206 -13.22 -6.19 11.73
C MET A 206 -12.23 -5.47 12.64
N MET A 207 -11.13 -4.96 12.10
CA MET A 207 -10.09 -4.27 12.86
C MET A 207 -10.37 -2.77 13.04
N SER A 208 -11.29 -2.18 12.29
CA SER A 208 -11.59 -0.76 12.35
C SER A 208 -12.45 -0.35 13.54
N VAL A 209 -13.01 -1.31 14.27
CA VAL A 209 -13.78 -1.05 15.48
C VAL A 209 -12.81 -0.78 16.65
N LYS A 210 -12.40 0.47 16.78
CA LYS A 210 -11.51 0.99 17.82
C LYS A 210 -12.19 1.01 19.20
N ARG A 211 -12.47 -0.12 19.80
CA ARG A 211 -12.67 -0.20 21.24
C ARG A 211 -11.54 -1.00 21.85
N LYS A 212 -10.53 -0.27 22.34
CA LYS A 212 -9.52 -0.84 23.24
C LYS A 212 -10.26 -1.36 24.46
N PHE A 213 -10.32 -2.68 24.60
CA PHE A 213 -10.66 -3.27 25.86
C PHE A 213 -9.44 -3.23 26.78
N ASP A 214 -9.63 -2.64 27.95
CA ASP A 214 -8.61 -2.56 28.97
C ASP A 214 -8.12 -3.94 29.41
N ARG A 215 -6.82 -4.02 29.47
CA ARG A 215 -5.95 -4.90 30.24
C ARG A 215 -6.58 -6.15 30.84
N PHE A 216 -6.69 -7.18 30.06
CA PHE A 216 -6.70 -8.52 30.63
C PHE A 216 -5.25 -8.96 30.88
N GLY A 217 -4.95 -9.24 32.17
CA GLY A 217 -3.60 -9.56 32.62
C GLY A 217 -2.91 -10.62 31.78
N GLY A 218 -1.72 -10.33 31.30
CA GLY A 218 -0.77 -11.23 30.68
C GLY A 218 -1.00 -11.57 29.19
N VAL A 219 -2.23 -11.61 28.70
CA VAL A 219 -2.56 -11.85 27.29
C VAL A 219 -2.98 -10.51 26.68
N GLY A 220 -2.00 -9.70 26.31
CA GLY A 220 -2.21 -8.32 25.90
C GLY A 220 -3.32 -8.12 24.87
N GLY A 221 -4.17 -7.14 25.15
CA GLY A 221 -5.14 -6.42 24.33
C GLY A 221 -5.75 -7.16 23.13
N GLY A 222 -6.96 -7.70 23.27
CA GLY A 222 -7.84 -8.08 22.17
C GLY A 222 -8.82 -6.96 21.86
N PHE A 223 -9.47 -7.03 20.70
CA PHE A 223 -10.57 -6.15 20.29
C PHE A 223 -11.88 -6.94 20.41
N ALA A 224 -12.93 -6.32 21.00
CA ALA A 224 -14.26 -6.88 20.86
C ALA A 224 -14.67 -6.85 19.40
N ILE A 225 -15.28 -7.92 18.92
CA ILE A 225 -15.81 -7.98 17.57
C ILE A 225 -17.34 -7.94 17.61
N GLN A 226 -17.92 -7.42 16.55
CA GLN A 226 -19.37 -7.40 16.40
C GLN A 226 -19.91 -8.82 16.11
N PRO A 227 -21.17 -9.11 16.44
CA PRO A 227 -21.76 -10.42 16.16
C PRO A 227 -21.68 -10.84 14.69
N GLU A 228 -21.80 -9.89 13.77
CA GLU A 228 -21.68 -10.11 12.31
C GLU A 228 -20.28 -10.57 11.94
N ASP A 229 -19.26 -9.86 12.41
CA ASP A 229 -17.84 -10.17 12.19
C ASP A 229 -17.48 -11.55 12.79
N PHE A 230 -18.00 -11.84 13.98
CA PHE A 230 -17.84 -13.16 14.60
C PHE A 230 -18.43 -14.26 13.73
N LYS A 231 -19.64 -14.04 13.20
CA LYS A 231 -20.31 -14.98 12.29
C LYS A 231 -19.52 -15.19 11.01
N GLU A 232 -19.01 -14.11 10.44
CA GLU A 232 -18.20 -14.15 9.21
C GLU A 232 -16.90 -14.94 9.42
N LEU A 233 -16.12 -14.62 10.48
CA LEU A 233 -14.89 -15.32 10.81
C LEU A 233 -15.12 -16.81 11.07
N THR A 234 -16.12 -17.15 11.86
CA THR A 234 -16.44 -18.55 12.18
C THR A 234 -16.97 -19.31 10.97
N SER A 235 -17.71 -18.66 10.07
CA SER A 235 -18.16 -19.23 8.81
C SER A 235 -16.98 -19.50 7.86
N HIS A 236 -16.04 -18.56 7.77
CA HIS A 236 -14.80 -18.75 7.02
C HIS A 236 -14.05 -19.98 7.51
N TRP A 237 -13.86 -20.11 8.82
CA TRP A 237 -13.16 -21.26 9.40
C TRP A 237 -13.92 -22.59 9.30
N LYS A 238 -15.24 -22.56 9.28
CA LYS A 238 -16.04 -23.77 8.98
C LYS A 238 -15.84 -24.26 7.56
N SER A 239 -15.77 -23.34 6.61
CA SER A 239 -15.56 -23.64 5.19
C SER A 239 -14.10 -24.00 4.87
N ASN A 240 -13.15 -23.42 5.62
CA ASN A 240 -11.70 -23.58 5.42
C ASN A 240 -11.07 -24.18 6.69
N LYS A 241 -11.33 -25.45 6.94
CA LYS A 241 -10.85 -26.15 8.16
C LYS A 241 -9.33 -26.15 8.30
N SER A 242 -8.59 -26.11 7.20
CA SER A 242 -7.14 -26.00 7.17
C SER A 242 -6.61 -24.69 7.77
N ASP A 243 -7.44 -23.64 7.81
CA ASP A 243 -7.08 -22.35 8.37
C ASP A 243 -7.21 -22.34 9.90
N VAL A 244 -7.88 -23.32 10.47
CA VAL A 244 -7.96 -23.49 11.93
C VAL A 244 -6.74 -24.28 12.42
N ILE A 245 -5.93 -23.64 13.24
CA ILE A 245 -4.68 -24.23 13.76
C ILE A 245 -4.95 -24.98 15.06
N LYS A 246 -5.74 -24.37 15.95
CA LYS A 246 -6.01 -24.92 17.27
C LYS A 246 -7.34 -24.45 17.83
N VAL A 247 -8.01 -25.34 18.53
CA VAL A 247 -9.22 -25.05 19.29
C VAL A 247 -9.02 -25.52 20.73
N ILE A 248 -9.25 -24.62 21.68
CA ILE A 248 -9.24 -24.91 23.11
C ILE A 248 -10.66 -24.63 23.62
N ALA A 249 -11.36 -25.64 24.02
CA ALA A 249 -12.70 -25.52 24.60
C ALA A 249 -12.63 -25.60 26.12
N GLY A 250 -13.26 -24.64 26.81
CA GLY A 250 -13.53 -24.72 28.26
C GLY A 250 -14.70 -25.69 28.51
N LYS A 251 -14.60 -26.39 29.63
CA LYS A 251 -15.73 -27.22 30.13
C LYS A 251 -16.82 -26.34 30.74
#